data_8048b7fedd004665c94290928e872cd2
#
_entry.id   8048b7fedd004665c94290928e872cd2
#
_cell.length_a   1.000
_cell.length_b   1.000
_cell.length_c   1.000
_cell.angle_alpha   90.00
_cell.angle_beta   90.00
_cell.angle_gamma   90.00
#
_symmetry.space_group_name_H-M   'P 1'
#
loop_
_entity.id
_entity.type
_entity.pdbx_description
1 polymer ?
#
loop_
_entity_poly.entity_id
_entity_poly.type
_entity_poly.pdbx_seq_one_letter_code
_entity_poly.pdbx_strand_id
1 'polypeptide(L)'
;MIDAKLTTLLTLIEAQSYTKAAQMLSLTQPAVSQHIRGLEQEYGIKIFLKGTKGMVLTPEGKILEKYARREKALYSNLLNDFDAYRNGVNRFVIGITPSAEENIVPRVIATYCNQYPDTKITILTDTIRNITNKLKAYEVDIAIVEGHIPDKGLTSILLDTDYLCLIVSLSL
;
A
#
# COMPACT_ATOMS: atom_id res chain seq x y z
N MET A 1 -14.51 -11.12 -6.92
CA MET A 1 -14.13 -10.19 -8.02
C MET A 1 -14.28 -8.79 -7.46
N ILE A 2 -13.25 -7.98 -7.51
CA ILE A 2 -13.30 -6.57 -7.03
C ILE A 2 -14.34 -5.82 -7.87
N ASP A 3 -15.10 -4.94 -7.23
CA ASP A 3 -16.04 -4.07 -7.96
C ASP A 3 -15.26 -3.21 -8.99
N ALA A 4 -15.73 -3.26 -10.23
CA ALA A 4 -15.11 -2.49 -11.32
C ALA A 4 -15.13 -0.98 -11.05
N LYS A 5 -16.13 -0.46 -10.34
CA LYS A 5 -16.22 0.95 -9.97
C LYS A 5 -15.15 1.31 -8.94
N LEU A 6 -14.87 0.45 -7.93
CA LEU A 6 -13.80 0.66 -6.95
C LEU A 6 -12.41 0.59 -7.61
N THR A 7 -12.22 -0.34 -8.55
CA THR A 7 -11.00 -0.38 -9.37
C THR A 7 -10.82 0.93 -10.15
N THR A 8 -11.90 1.42 -10.77
CA THR A 8 -11.89 2.70 -11.50
C THR A 8 -11.56 3.88 -10.57
N LEU A 9 -12.11 3.91 -9.36
CA LEU A 9 -11.80 4.93 -8.37
C LEU A 9 -10.31 4.95 -8.03
N LEU A 10 -9.72 3.80 -7.70
CA LEU A 10 -8.31 3.71 -7.35
C LEU A 10 -7.39 4.13 -8.50
N THR A 11 -7.69 3.68 -9.72
CA THR A 11 -6.94 4.08 -10.91
C THR A 11 -7.07 5.58 -11.20
N LEU A 12 -8.25 6.17 -10.98
CA LEU A 12 -8.47 7.59 -11.17
C LEU A 12 -7.70 8.42 -10.13
N ILE A 13 -7.63 7.99 -8.88
CA ILE A 13 -6.83 8.64 -7.83
C ILE A 13 -5.34 8.61 -8.20
N GLU A 14 -4.85 7.49 -8.70
CA GLU A 14 -3.45 7.34 -9.13
C GLU A 14 -3.13 8.19 -10.38
N ALA A 15 -3.97 8.11 -11.40
CA ALA A 15 -3.76 8.81 -12.67
C ALA A 15 -3.96 10.32 -12.58
N GLN A 16 -4.67 10.84 -11.57
CA GLN A 16 -5.04 12.25 -11.39
C GLN A 16 -5.71 12.87 -12.63
N SER A 17 -6.33 12.05 -13.49
CA SER A 17 -6.94 12.46 -14.76
C SER A 17 -7.94 11.42 -15.24
N TYR A 18 -9.16 11.85 -15.55
CA TYR A 18 -10.19 10.98 -16.11
C TYR A 18 -9.78 10.34 -17.44
N THR A 19 -9.10 11.10 -18.30
CA THR A 19 -8.63 10.61 -19.61
C THR A 19 -7.53 9.58 -19.44
N LYS A 20 -6.55 9.83 -18.56
CA LYS A 20 -5.48 8.86 -18.29
C LYS A 20 -6.02 7.59 -17.64
N ALA A 21 -6.91 7.72 -16.65
CA ALA A 21 -7.56 6.58 -16.03
C ALA A 21 -8.36 5.73 -17.03
N ALA A 22 -9.08 6.38 -17.94
CA ALA A 22 -9.80 5.70 -19.01
C ALA A 22 -8.85 4.88 -19.92
N GLN A 23 -7.71 5.48 -20.30
CA GLN A 23 -6.68 4.78 -21.09
C GLN A 23 -6.11 3.58 -20.33
N MET A 24 -5.73 3.74 -19.03
CA MET A 24 -5.19 2.67 -18.20
C MET A 24 -6.16 1.49 -18.03
N LEU A 25 -7.47 1.78 -18.02
CA LEU A 25 -8.51 0.77 -17.82
C LEU A 25 -9.10 0.23 -19.14
N SER A 26 -8.63 0.72 -20.30
CA SER A 26 -9.25 0.43 -21.61
C SER A 26 -10.74 0.76 -21.63
N LEU A 27 -11.12 1.86 -20.97
CA LEU A 27 -12.48 2.40 -20.92
C LEU A 27 -12.56 3.75 -21.66
N THR A 28 -13.79 4.22 -21.84
CA THR A 28 -14.03 5.60 -22.28
C THR A 28 -14.08 6.55 -21.08
N GLN A 29 -13.72 7.82 -21.27
CA GLN A 29 -13.81 8.82 -20.21
C GLN A 29 -15.25 8.99 -19.65
N PRO A 30 -16.32 8.95 -20.45
CA PRO A 30 -17.70 8.92 -19.93
C PRO A 30 -17.97 7.69 -19.04
N ALA A 31 -17.44 6.50 -19.36
CA ALA A 31 -17.61 5.29 -18.54
C ALA A 31 -16.93 5.46 -17.17
N VAL A 32 -15.70 5.99 -17.12
CA VAL A 32 -15.02 6.33 -15.87
C VAL A 32 -15.87 7.31 -15.04
N SER A 33 -16.40 8.37 -15.67
CA SER A 33 -17.27 9.33 -15.00
C SER A 33 -18.56 8.69 -14.48
N GLN A 34 -19.13 7.75 -15.22
CA GLN A 34 -20.33 7.00 -14.80
C GLN A 34 -20.04 6.10 -13.60
N HIS A 35 -18.89 5.42 -13.56
CA HIS A 35 -18.48 4.61 -12.41
C HIS A 35 -18.37 5.46 -11.14
N ILE A 36 -17.72 6.62 -11.22
CA ILE A 36 -17.57 7.53 -10.06
C ILE A 36 -18.93 8.05 -9.61
N ARG A 37 -19.80 8.50 -10.53
CA ARG A 37 -21.16 8.92 -10.18
C ARG A 37 -21.98 7.78 -9.57
N GLY A 38 -21.81 6.56 -10.06
CA GLY A 38 -22.45 5.37 -9.50
C GLY A 38 -22.06 5.14 -8.05
N LEU A 39 -20.77 5.22 -7.70
CA LEU A 39 -20.29 5.14 -6.32
C LEU A 39 -20.84 6.29 -5.47
N GLU A 40 -20.82 7.52 -5.97
CA GLU A 40 -21.37 8.67 -5.24
C GLU A 40 -22.86 8.51 -4.93
N GLN A 41 -23.64 7.95 -5.87
CA GLN A 41 -25.07 7.68 -5.67
C GLN A 41 -25.31 6.51 -4.72
N GLU A 42 -24.54 5.42 -4.87
CA GLU A 42 -24.67 4.21 -4.05
C GLU A 42 -24.40 4.47 -2.56
N TYR A 43 -23.36 5.28 -2.28
CA TYR A 43 -22.97 5.60 -0.89
C TYR A 43 -23.54 6.94 -0.39
N GLY A 44 -24.22 7.72 -1.22
CA GLY A 44 -24.78 9.03 -0.84
C GLY A 44 -23.72 10.08 -0.50
N ILE A 45 -22.51 10.00 -1.08
CA ILE A 45 -21.38 10.86 -0.77
C ILE A 45 -20.90 11.66 -1.99
N LYS A 46 -20.00 12.62 -1.76
CA LYS A 46 -19.13 13.19 -2.81
C LYS A 46 -17.72 12.68 -2.63
N ILE A 47 -17.12 12.15 -3.70
CA ILE A 47 -15.78 11.57 -3.66
C ILE A 47 -14.72 12.64 -3.84
N PHE A 48 -14.94 13.58 -4.77
CA PHE A 48 -13.98 14.65 -5.08
C PHE A 48 -14.55 16.04 -4.75
N LEU A 49 -13.66 16.94 -4.28
CA LEU A 49 -13.98 18.34 -4.04
C LEU A 49 -14.19 19.06 -5.38
N LYS A 50 -15.24 19.90 -5.43
CA LYS A 50 -15.51 20.76 -6.60
C LYS A 50 -14.63 22.01 -6.55
N GLY A 51 -14.15 22.47 -7.74
CA GLY A 51 -13.51 23.78 -7.88
C GLY A 51 -12.06 23.84 -7.40
N THR A 52 -11.44 22.74 -7.01
CA THR A 52 -10.01 22.67 -6.68
C THR A 52 -9.17 22.44 -7.94
N LYS A 53 -7.96 23.01 -7.97
CA LYS A 53 -6.96 22.62 -8.98
C LYS A 53 -6.52 21.18 -8.66
N GLY A 54 -6.84 20.22 -9.55
CA GLY A 54 -6.54 18.81 -9.38
C GLY A 54 -7.69 18.02 -8.74
N MET A 55 -7.46 16.72 -8.57
CA MET A 55 -8.43 15.78 -8.04
C MET A 55 -8.19 15.59 -6.53
N VAL A 56 -8.86 16.40 -5.73
CA VAL A 56 -8.74 16.34 -4.26
C VAL A 56 -9.92 15.57 -3.69
N LEU A 57 -9.63 14.53 -2.91
CA LEU A 57 -10.66 13.73 -2.23
C LEU A 57 -11.32 14.51 -1.10
N THR A 58 -12.62 14.32 -0.96
CA THR A 58 -13.37 14.72 0.25
C THR A 58 -12.95 13.84 1.45
N PRO A 59 -13.34 14.18 2.70
CA PRO A 59 -13.16 13.29 3.85
C PRO A 59 -13.81 11.92 3.62
N GLU A 60 -15.03 11.87 3.08
CA GLU A 60 -15.75 10.65 2.72
C GLU A 60 -15.05 9.89 1.59
N GLY A 61 -14.54 10.60 0.58
CA GLY A 61 -13.75 10.02 -0.51
C GLY A 61 -12.48 9.32 -0.02
N LYS A 62 -11.81 9.88 1.00
CA LYS A 62 -10.64 9.24 1.66
C LYS A 62 -11.04 7.97 2.41
N ILE A 63 -12.20 7.96 3.04
CA ILE A 63 -12.72 6.76 3.70
C ILE A 63 -12.97 5.69 2.63
N LEU A 64 -13.66 6.02 1.56
CA LEU A 64 -13.94 5.07 0.48
C LEU A 64 -12.65 4.56 -0.18
N GLU A 65 -11.67 5.43 -0.47
CA GLU A 65 -10.35 5.04 -0.95
C GLU A 65 -9.69 3.99 -0.05
N LYS A 66 -9.68 4.24 1.27
CA LYS A 66 -9.09 3.32 2.26
C LYS A 66 -9.73 1.93 2.18
N TYR A 67 -11.05 1.84 2.09
CA TYR A 67 -11.75 0.57 2.02
C TYR A 67 -11.59 -0.11 0.64
N ALA A 68 -11.59 0.66 -0.44
CA ALA A 68 -11.32 0.14 -1.79
C ALA A 68 -9.92 -0.49 -1.90
N ARG A 69 -8.89 0.14 -1.29
CA ARG A 69 -7.54 -0.42 -1.23
C ARG A 69 -7.50 -1.74 -0.44
N ARG A 70 -8.21 -1.80 0.69
CA ARG A 70 -8.32 -3.01 1.52
C ARG A 70 -8.99 -4.15 0.76
N GLU A 71 -10.10 -3.87 0.08
CA GLU A 71 -10.79 -4.87 -0.74
C GLU A 71 -9.88 -5.42 -1.84
N LYS A 72 -9.16 -4.52 -2.54
CA LYS A 72 -8.19 -4.90 -3.55
C LYS A 72 -7.08 -5.80 -2.98
N ALA A 73 -6.52 -5.42 -1.83
CA ALA A 73 -5.45 -6.17 -1.19
C ALA A 73 -5.94 -7.55 -0.72
N LEU A 74 -7.10 -7.60 -0.04
CA LEU A 74 -7.68 -8.86 0.41
C LEU A 74 -7.98 -9.83 -0.75
N TYR A 75 -8.48 -9.32 -1.87
CA TYR A 75 -8.70 -10.15 -3.05
C TYR A 75 -7.38 -10.66 -3.64
N SER A 76 -6.35 -9.81 -3.69
CA SER A 76 -5.01 -10.21 -4.15
C SER A 76 -4.41 -11.29 -3.24
N ASN A 77 -4.54 -11.12 -1.91
CA ASN A 77 -4.05 -12.08 -0.93
C ASN A 77 -4.77 -13.42 -1.06
N LEU A 78 -6.09 -13.41 -1.25
CA LEU A 78 -6.87 -14.64 -1.52
C LEU A 78 -6.32 -15.41 -2.74
N LEU A 79 -6.03 -14.71 -3.84
CA LEU A 79 -5.46 -15.36 -5.03
C LEU A 79 -4.05 -15.89 -4.77
N ASN A 80 -3.24 -15.15 -4.02
CA ASN A 80 -1.91 -15.59 -3.60
C ASN A 80 -1.96 -16.84 -2.70
N ASP A 81 -2.93 -16.90 -1.78
CA ASP A 81 -3.13 -18.05 -0.90
C ASP A 81 -3.55 -19.29 -1.69
N PHE A 82 -4.44 -19.14 -2.69
CA PHE A 82 -4.76 -20.24 -3.60
C PHE A 82 -3.55 -20.71 -4.40
N ASP A 83 -2.73 -19.77 -4.88
CA ASP A 83 -1.49 -20.09 -5.61
C ASP A 83 -0.47 -20.78 -4.69
N ALA A 84 -0.32 -20.29 -3.46
CA ALA A 84 0.51 -20.91 -2.43
C ALA A 84 0.07 -22.35 -2.13
N TYR A 85 -1.23 -22.55 -1.95
CA TYR A 85 -1.79 -23.88 -1.69
C TYR A 85 -1.55 -24.86 -2.84
N ARG A 86 -1.69 -24.40 -4.10
CA ARG A 86 -1.53 -25.25 -5.29
C ARG A 86 -0.07 -25.56 -5.61
N ASN A 87 0.82 -24.60 -5.40
CA ASN A 87 2.21 -24.65 -5.86
C ASN A 87 3.21 -24.79 -4.70
N GLY A 88 2.75 -24.79 -3.44
CA GLY A 88 3.60 -24.84 -2.24
C GLY A 88 4.46 -23.59 -2.02
N VAL A 89 4.16 -22.47 -2.69
CA VAL A 89 4.96 -21.24 -2.64
C VAL A 89 4.31 -20.22 -1.73
N ASN A 90 4.95 -19.94 -0.59
CA ASN A 90 4.54 -18.85 0.31
C ASN A 90 5.00 -17.50 -0.23
N ARG A 91 4.15 -16.47 -0.15
CA ARG A 91 4.45 -15.12 -0.59
C ARG A 91 4.23 -14.13 0.55
N PHE A 92 5.21 -13.28 0.78
CA PHE A 92 5.13 -12.20 1.77
C PHE A 92 5.56 -10.87 1.16
N VAL A 93 4.91 -9.80 1.60
CA VAL A 93 5.29 -8.42 1.27
C VAL A 93 5.78 -7.76 2.56
N ILE A 94 7.04 -7.34 2.58
CA ILE A 94 7.66 -6.67 3.72
C ILE A 94 7.92 -5.22 3.35
N GLY A 95 7.32 -4.29 4.12
CA GLY A 95 7.62 -2.85 4.01
C GLY A 95 8.80 -2.49 4.90
N ILE A 96 9.80 -1.81 4.36
CA ILE A 96 10.96 -1.35 5.12
C ILE A 96 11.20 0.15 4.89
N THR A 97 11.76 0.82 5.87
CA THR A 97 12.24 2.20 5.68
C THR A 97 13.60 2.21 5.00
N PRO A 98 14.03 3.34 4.37
CA PRO A 98 15.37 3.44 3.79
C PRO A 98 16.49 3.07 4.76
N SER A 99 16.41 3.53 6.01
CA SER A 99 17.42 3.20 7.03
C SER A 99 17.45 1.70 7.36
N ALA A 100 16.29 1.04 7.39
CA ALA A 100 16.22 -0.41 7.60
C ALA A 100 16.72 -1.17 6.36
N GLU A 101 16.60 -0.61 5.15
CA GLU A 101 17.15 -1.17 3.91
C GLU A 101 18.69 -1.15 3.90
N GLU A 102 19.30 -0.11 4.44
CA GLU A 102 20.76 0.02 4.55
C GLU A 102 21.37 -0.86 5.65
N ASN A 103 20.54 -1.46 6.49
CA ASN A 103 20.95 -2.30 7.62
C ASN A 103 21.06 -3.78 7.21
N ILE A 104 21.20 -4.66 8.20
CA ILE A 104 21.31 -6.12 8.07
C ILE A 104 20.04 -6.79 7.50
N VAL A 105 18.90 -6.11 7.55
CA VAL A 105 17.56 -6.66 7.23
C VAL A 105 17.50 -7.33 5.84
N PRO A 106 17.88 -6.70 4.71
CA PRO A 106 17.82 -7.35 3.40
C PRO A 106 18.71 -8.60 3.32
N ARG A 107 19.86 -8.59 4.02
CA ARG A 107 20.78 -9.73 4.06
C ARG A 107 20.19 -10.93 4.79
N VAL A 108 19.52 -10.68 5.91
CA VAL A 108 18.82 -11.74 6.67
C VAL A 108 17.69 -12.32 5.84
N ILE A 109 16.88 -11.48 5.18
CA ILE A 109 15.80 -11.91 4.30
C ILE A 109 16.35 -12.77 3.15
N ALA A 110 17.41 -12.32 2.49
CA ALA A 110 18.04 -13.09 1.39
C ALA A 110 18.55 -14.46 1.88
N THR A 111 19.18 -14.52 3.07
CA THR A 111 19.63 -15.77 3.67
C THR A 111 18.45 -16.71 3.95
N TYR A 112 17.34 -16.18 4.47
CA TYR A 112 16.13 -16.94 4.71
C TYR A 112 15.55 -17.53 3.42
N CYS A 113 15.42 -16.71 2.36
CA CYS A 113 14.92 -17.18 1.06
C CYS A 113 15.80 -18.27 0.44
N ASN A 114 17.12 -18.22 0.66
CA ASN A 114 18.03 -19.27 0.20
C ASN A 114 17.83 -20.60 0.95
N GLN A 115 17.48 -20.54 2.23
CA GLN A 115 17.18 -21.75 3.04
C GLN A 115 15.79 -22.31 2.73
N TYR A 116 14.84 -21.45 2.35
CA TYR A 116 13.45 -21.81 2.08
C TYR A 116 13.04 -21.39 0.67
N PRO A 117 13.42 -22.15 -0.39
CA PRO A 117 13.23 -21.77 -1.80
C PRO A 117 11.75 -21.62 -2.18
N ASP A 118 10.85 -22.23 -1.43
CA ASP A 118 9.41 -22.11 -1.62
C ASP A 118 8.83 -20.83 -0.97
N THR A 119 9.67 -19.96 -0.43
CA THR A 119 9.28 -18.66 0.11
C THR A 119 9.74 -17.54 -0.80
N LYS A 120 8.81 -16.70 -1.23
CA LYS A 120 9.06 -15.48 -2.03
C LYS A 120 8.74 -14.25 -1.20
N ILE A 121 9.71 -13.37 -1.02
CA ILE A 121 9.56 -12.13 -0.28
C ILE A 121 9.73 -10.96 -1.23
N THR A 122 8.74 -10.06 -1.25
CA THR A 122 8.83 -8.76 -1.92
C THR A 122 9.13 -7.71 -0.88
N ILE A 123 10.19 -6.93 -1.09
CA ILE A 123 10.53 -5.79 -0.22
C ILE A 123 10.03 -4.51 -0.88
N LEU A 124 9.30 -3.69 -0.11
CA LEU A 124 8.85 -2.35 -0.50
C LEU A 124 9.51 -1.32 0.41
N THR A 125 10.29 -0.42 -0.17
CA THR A 125 10.92 0.66 0.58
C THR A 125 10.10 1.94 0.44
N ASP A 126 9.73 2.53 1.59
CA ASP A 126 8.93 3.76 1.64
C ASP A 126 9.09 4.43 3.02
N THR A 127 8.48 5.59 3.20
CA THR A 127 8.43 6.28 4.49
C THR A 127 7.62 5.48 5.52
N ILE A 128 7.91 5.66 6.82
CA ILE A 128 7.17 5.04 7.93
C ILE A 128 5.67 5.23 7.77
N ARG A 129 5.25 6.45 7.42
CA ARG A 129 3.83 6.79 7.22
C ARG A 129 3.18 5.96 6.12
N ASN A 130 3.83 5.85 4.97
CA ASN A 130 3.30 5.11 3.83
C ASN A 130 3.28 3.61 4.10
N ILE A 131 4.34 3.06 4.69
CA ILE A 131 4.42 1.64 5.09
C ILE A 131 3.31 1.32 6.09
N THR A 132 3.11 2.17 7.11
CA THR A 132 2.04 1.99 8.10
C THR A 132 0.65 2.00 7.44
N ASN A 133 0.43 2.89 6.47
CA ASN A 133 -0.83 2.93 5.73
C ASN A 133 -1.04 1.66 4.88
N LYS A 134 0.01 1.18 4.21
CA LYS A 134 0.00 -0.06 3.42
C LYS A 134 -0.25 -1.30 4.31
N LEU A 135 0.38 -1.36 5.50
CA LEU A 135 0.15 -2.43 6.47
C LEU A 135 -1.32 -2.45 6.93
N LYS A 136 -1.90 -1.29 7.25
CA LYS A 136 -3.32 -1.15 7.60
C LYS A 136 -4.27 -1.45 6.45
N ALA A 137 -3.81 -1.33 5.22
CA ALA A 137 -4.57 -1.65 4.01
C ALA A 137 -4.39 -3.11 3.57
N TYR A 138 -3.61 -3.91 4.30
CA TYR A 138 -3.25 -5.30 3.95
C TYR A 138 -2.44 -5.42 2.64
N GLU A 139 -1.82 -4.33 2.19
CA GLU A 139 -0.91 -4.31 1.03
C GLU A 139 0.52 -4.76 1.41
N VAL A 140 0.82 -4.78 2.70
CA VAL A 140 2.07 -5.21 3.33
C VAL A 140 1.72 -6.13 4.49
N ASP A 141 2.41 -7.26 4.62
CA ASP A 141 2.16 -8.24 5.68
C ASP A 141 2.96 -7.93 6.95
N ILE A 142 4.19 -7.43 6.78
CA ILE A 142 5.12 -7.10 7.86
C ILE A 142 5.74 -5.74 7.55
N ALA A 143 5.87 -4.88 8.57
CA ALA A 143 6.59 -3.61 8.48
C ALA A 143 7.82 -3.64 9.41
N ILE A 144 8.98 -3.27 8.89
CA ILE A 144 10.22 -3.08 9.65
C ILE A 144 10.60 -1.60 9.56
N VAL A 145 10.50 -0.92 10.68
CA VAL A 145 10.64 0.55 10.75
C VAL A 145 11.37 0.96 12.03
N GLU A 146 11.96 2.12 12.03
CA GLU A 146 12.56 2.70 13.22
C GLU A 146 11.50 3.32 14.15
N GLY A 147 11.78 3.27 15.45
CA GLY A 147 10.95 3.90 16.46
C GLY A 147 9.67 3.13 16.75
N HIS A 148 8.86 3.73 17.62
CA HIS A 148 7.60 3.16 18.05
C HIS A 148 6.43 3.74 17.23
N ILE A 149 5.62 2.88 16.64
CA ILE A 149 4.36 3.29 16.01
C ILE A 149 3.24 3.07 17.04
N PRO A 150 2.74 4.13 17.69
CA PRO A 150 1.62 4.01 18.62
C PRO A 150 0.32 3.83 17.82
N ASP A 151 -0.03 2.60 17.51
CA ASP A 151 -1.25 2.31 16.76
C ASP A 151 -2.06 1.18 17.40
N LYS A 152 -3.34 1.47 17.66
CA LYS A 152 -4.30 0.47 18.14
C LYS A 152 -4.61 -0.49 16.99
N GLY A 153 -4.21 -1.76 17.15
CA GLY A 153 -4.48 -2.82 16.17
C GLY A 153 -3.25 -3.33 15.42
N LEU A 154 -2.05 -2.84 15.77
CA LEU A 154 -0.79 -3.41 15.32
C LEU A 154 -0.05 -4.04 16.50
N THR A 155 0.58 -5.18 16.26
CA THR A 155 1.52 -5.80 17.22
C THR A 155 2.93 -5.40 16.82
N SER A 156 3.69 -4.85 17.77
CA SER A 156 5.08 -4.45 17.55
C SER A 156 6.01 -5.37 18.33
N ILE A 157 7.10 -5.78 17.69
CA ILE A 157 8.18 -6.58 18.31
C ILE A 157 9.46 -5.77 18.11
N LEU A 158 10.20 -5.55 19.21
CA LEU A 158 11.52 -4.92 19.14
C LEU A 158 12.50 -5.93 18.51
N LEU A 159 13.14 -5.54 17.41
CA LEU A 159 14.14 -6.36 16.72
C LEU A 159 15.55 -6.05 17.21
N ASP A 160 15.88 -4.75 17.31
CA ASP A 160 17.21 -4.28 17.71
C ASP A 160 17.12 -2.84 18.27
N THR A 161 18.22 -2.37 18.86
CA THR A 161 18.36 -1.01 19.38
C THR A 161 19.62 -0.39 18.80
N ASP A 162 19.49 0.81 18.22
CA ASP A 162 20.58 1.57 17.64
C ASP A 162 20.69 2.96 18.32
N TYR A 163 21.81 3.66 18.09
CA TYR A 163 22.11 4.94 18.71
C TYR A 163 22.27 6.02 17.64
N LEU A 164 21.68 7.20 17.91
CA LEU A 164 21.96 8.41 17.14
C LEU A 164 23.26 9.06 17.66
N CYS A 165 24.22 9.24 16.77
CA CYS A 165 25.46 9.94 17.06
C CYS A 165 25.49 11.28 16.33
N LEU A 166 25.85 12.36 17.02
CA LEU A 166 26.16 13.64 16.41
C LEU A 166 27.63 13.63 15.97
N ILE A 167 27.88 13.77 14.69
CA ILE A 167 29.22 13.91 14.12
C ILE A 167 29.41 15.39 13.77
N VAL A 168 30.44 16.02 14.34
CA VAL A 168 30.83 17.41 14.03
C VAL A 168 32.24 17.44 13.49
N SER A 169 32.50 18.28 12.48
CA SER A 169 33.87 18.57 12.05
C SER A 169 34.58 19.39 13.10
N LEU A 170 35.75 18.94 13.55
CA LEU A 170 36.64 19.68 14.41
C LEU A 170 37.58 20.59 13.62
N SER A 171 37.19 21.07 12.42
CA SER A 171 37.94 22.14 11.75
C SER A 171 37.76 23.43 12.52
N LEU A 172 38.76 23.73 13.33
CA LEU A 172 39.08 25.09 13.83
C LEU A 172 39.68 25.91 12.70
#